data_b27d3cab1c521965365243c48e20ccd8
#
_entry.id   b27d3cab1c521965365243c48e20ccd8
#
_cell.length_a   1.000
_cell.length_b   1.000
_cell.length_c   1.000
_cell.angle_alpha   90.00
_cell.angle_beta   90.00
_cell.angle_gamma   90.00
#
_symmetry.space_group_name_H-M   'P 1'
#
loop_
_entity.id
_entity.type
_entity.pdbx_description
1 polymer ?
#
loop_
_entity_poly.entity_id
_entity_poly.type
_entity_poly.pdbx_seq_one_letter_code
_entity_poly.pdbx_strand_id
1 'polypeptide(L)'
;LTLTLGEDDEEDVVESYFGLRDLSWNAEGTLYINGKPVFQRLILDQGFYPDGIWTAPTDEELKADIDRSMAMGFHGARLHQKVFEPRFLYECDKAGYIVWGEHGNWGADHTNFESLRYFLLEIEEEIERDFNHPSLIGWCPYNETWDVNGRKQDDDVLKIVYRTVKNLDKT
;
A
#
# COMPACT_ATOMS: atom_id res chain seq x y z
N LEU A 1 8.80 -15.59 13.12
CA LEU A 1 8.16 -16.87 12.85
C LEU A 1 9.12 -17.73 12.03
N THR A 2 9.44 -18.91 12.52
CA THR A 2 10.24 -19.89 11.80
C THR A 2 9.36 -21.10 11.50
N LEU A 3 9.30 -21.51 10.26
CA LEU A 3 8.59 -22.68 9.79
C LEU A 3 9.63 -23.71 9.34
N THR A 4 9.59 -24.89 9.92
CA THR A 4 10.49 -26.00 9.56
C THR A 4 9.67 -27.16 9.02
N LEU A 5 10.04 -27.67 7.87
CA LEU A 5 9.45 -28.84 7.23
C LEU A 5 10.56 -29.86 6.97
N GLY A 6 10.37 -31.08 7.39
CA GLY A 6 11.33 -32.18 7.21
C GLY A 6 11.75 -32.80 8.54
N GLU A 7 12.62 -33.79 8.44
CA GLU A 7 13.20 -34.49 9.58
C GLU A 7 14.73 -34.68 9.34
N ASP A 8 15.50 -34.52 10.42
CA ASP A 8 16.95 -34.71 10.45
C ASP A 8 17.71 -33.81 9.45
N ASP A 9 18.52 -34.38 8.55
CA ASP A 9 19.40 -33.67 7.62
C ASP A 9 18.68 -33.13 6.36
N GLU A 10 17.36 -33.29 6.24
CA GLU A 10 16.53 -32.82 5.12
C GLU A 10 15.49 -31.80 5.57
N GLU A 11 15.86 -30.89 6.47
CA GLU A 11 15.00 -29.80 6.91
C GLU A 11 15.00 -28.64 5.91
N ASP A 12 13.79 -28.20 5.52
CA ASP A 12 13.56 -26.92 4.87
C ASP A 12 13.09 -25.88 5.90
N VAL A 13 13.79 -24.76 6.01
CA VAL A 13 13.52 -23.74 7.01
C VAL A 13 13.16 -22.45 6.33
N VAL A 14 11.96 -21.94 6.61
CA VAL A 14 11.48 -20.63 6.15
C VAL A 14 11.33 -19.70 7.34
N GLU A 15 11.99 -18.55 7.28
CA GLU A 15 11.80 -17.47 8.23
C GLU A 15 10.82 -16.45 7.69
N SER A 16 9.89 -16.00 8.54
CA SER A 16 8.89 -14.98 8.22
C SER A 16 8.64 -14.13 9.47
N TYR A 17 7.87 -13.07 9.31
CA TYR A 17 7.49 -12.20 10.41
C TYR A 17 6.01 -11.82 10.33
N PHE A 18 5.49 -11.26 11.40
CA PHE A 18 4.19 -10.60 11.46
C PHE A 18 4.25 -9.46 12.47
N GLY A 19 3.38 -8.50 12.32
CA GLY A 19 3.18 -7.44 13.29
C GLY A 19 1.74 -7.43 13.80
N LEU A 20 1.56 -7.02 15.05
CA LEU A 20 0.25 -6.80 15.65
C LEU A 20 0.02 -5.30 15.76
N ARG A 21 -1.09 -4.83 15.19
CA ARG A 21 -1.53 -3.45 15.33
C ARG A 21 -3.03 -3.37 15.52
N ASP A 22 -3.47 -2.33 16.20
CA ASP A 22 -4.86 -1.92 16.28
C ASP A 22 -4.99 -0.55 15.62
N LEU A 23 -5.96 -0.40 14.73
CA LEU A 23 -6.31 0.85 14.08
C LEU A 23 -7.71 1.25 14.49
N SER A 24 -7.88 2.48 14.93
CA SER A 24 -9.20 3.00 15.24
C SER A 24 -9.28 4.50 14.93
N TRP A 25 -10.52 4.99 14.77
CA TRP A 25 -10.81 6.40 14.48
C TRP A 25 -11.81 6.90 15.49
N ASN A 26 -11.58 8.11 16.01
CA ASN A 26 -12.61 8.76 16.81
C ASN A 26 -13.63 9.51 15.93
N ALA A 27 -14.67 10.05 16.56
CA ALA A 27 -15.73 10.78 15.87
C ALA A 27 -15.22 12.04 15.13
N GLU A 28 -14.11 12.62 15.56
CA GLU A 28 -13.46 13.80 14.99
C GLU A 28 -12.50 13.43 13.83
N GLY A 29 -12.37 12.14 13.50
CA GLY A 29 -11.50 11.67 12.41
C GLY A 29 -10.02 11.55 12.78
N THR A 30 -9.68 11.52 14.07
CA THR A 30 -8.31 11.25 14.51
C THR A 30 -8.00 9.77 14.42
N LEU A 31 -6.91 9.42 13.74
CA LEU A 31 -6.39 8.05 13.73
C LEU A 31 -5.71 7.71 15.06
N TYR A 32 -5.98 6.53 15.55
CA TYR A 32 -5.26 5.91 16.66
C TYR A 32 -4.56 4.63 16.17
N ILE A 33 -3.30 4.49 16.51
CA ILE A 33 -2.53 3.26 16.30
C ILE A 33 -2.13 2.72 17.67
N ASN A 34 -2.55 1.50 17.98
CA ASN A 34 -2.31 0.87 19.31
C ASN A 34 -2.77 1.78 20.46
N GLY A 35 -3.95 2.39 20.31
CA GLY A 35 -4.56 3.28 21.30
C GLY A 35 -3.89 4.65 21.45
N LYS A 36 -2.90 5.01 20.62
CA LYS A 36 -2.24 6.31 20.63
C LYS A 36 -2.68 7.15 19.45
N PRO A 37 -3.06 8.44 19.67
CA PRO A 37 -3.44 9.31 18.55
C PRO A 37 -2.23 9.61 17.67
N VAL A 38 -2.43 9.56 16.37
CA VAL A 38 -1.40 9.81 15.36
C VAL A 38 -1.84 10.93 14.43
N PHE A 39 -1.06 12.00 14.39
CA PHE A 39 -1.17 13.01 13.34
C PHE A 39 -0.33 12.58 12.15
N GLN A 40 -0.99 12.27 11.04
CA GLN A 40 -0.35 11.70 9.86
C GLN A 40 0.46 12.75 9.09
N ARG A 41 1.75 12.86 9.40
CA ARG A 41 2.71 13.66 8.61
C ARG A 41 3.31 12.78 7.54
N LEU A 42 2.66 12.73 6.40
CA LEU A 42 3.03 11.86 5.28
C LEU A 42 3.58 12.67 4.12
N ILE A 43 4.47 12.06 3.36
CA ILE A 43 4.84 12.56 2.04
C ILE A 43 3.97 11.86 0.98
N LEU A 44 3.94 12.43 -0.22
CA LEU A 44 3.52 11.74 -1.43
C LEU A 44 4.77 11.16 -2.08
N ASP A 45 4.79 9.84 -2.24
CA ASP A 45 5.93 9.12 -2.81
C ASP A 45 5.51 8.41 -4.09
N GLN A 46 6.22 8.67 -5.18
CA GLN A 46 5.99 8.05 -6.49
C GLN A 46 7.03 6.98 -6.83
N GLY A 47 8.04 6.80 -5.99
CA GLY A 47 9.04 5.74 -6.11
C GLY A 47 9.88 5.83 -7.38
N PHE A 48 10.37 7.03 -7.75
CA PHE A 48 11.28 7.23 -8.85
C PHE A 48 12.74 7.31 -8.38
N TYR A 49 13.62 6.67 -9.11
CA TYR A 49 15.05 6.59 -8.83
C TYR A 49 15.88 7.07 -10.03
N PRO A 50 16.98 7.80 -9.81
CA PRO A 50 17.81 8.31 -10.91
C PRO A 50 18.32 7.22 -11.86
N ASP A 51 18.76 6.08 -11.30
CA ASP A 51 19.38 4.99 -12.08
C ASP A 51 18.38 3.87 -12.44
N GLY A 52 17.36 3.65 -11.63
CA GLY A 52 16.39 2.57 -11.81
C GLY A 52 15.06 3.01 -12.43
N ILE A 53 14.87 4.31 -12.63
CA ILE A 53 13.63 4.95 -13.09
C ILE A 53 12.46 4.62 -12.13
N TRP A 54 11.82 3.50 -12.30
CA TRP A 54 10.69 3.08 -11.47
C TRP A 54 11.01 1.89 -10.55
N THR A 55 12.24 1.46 -10.52
CA THR A 55 12.72 0.37 -9.68
C THR A 55 13.90 0.85 -8.86
N ALA A 56 13.89 0.58 -7.57
CA ALA A 56 15.05 0.91 -6.74
C ALA A 56 16.29 0.12 -7.20
N PRO A 57 17.46 0.75 -7.32
CA PRO A 57 18.66 0.06 -7.74
C PRO A 57 19.14 -0.98 -6.74
N THR A 58 18.89 -0.76 -5.44
CA THR A 58 19.26 -1.68 -4.35
C THR A 58 18.27 -1.58 -3.18
N ASP A 59 18.34 -2.54 -2.27
CA ASP A 59 17.53 -2.54 -1.05
C ASP A 59 17.93 -1.39 -0.10
N GLU A 60 19.19 -1.00 -0.11
CA GLU A 60 19.69 0.14 0.65
C GLU A 60 19.05 1.46 0.20
N GLU A 61 18.77 1.63 -1.08
CA GLU A 61 18.06 2.83 -1.57
C GLU A 61 16.60 2.85 -1.13
N LEU A 62 15.91 1.71 -1.07
CA LEU A 62 14.57 1.64 -0.49
C LEU A 62 14.57 2.12 0.96
N LYS A 63 15.50 1.61 1.75
CA LYS A 63 15.66 2.03 3.15
C LYS A 63 16.07 3.50 3.27
N ALA A 64 16.95 3.98 2.40
CA ALA A 64 17.43 5.36 2.43
C ALA A 64 16.32 6.39 2.18
N ASP A 65 15.32 6.08 1.34
CA ASP A 65 14.15 6.94 1.12
C ASP A 65 13.32 7.10 2.40
N ILE A 66 13.08 6.00 3.11
CA ILE A 66 12.41 6.01 4.41
C ILE A 66 13.21 6.85 5.42
N ASP A 67 14.52 6.59 5.54
CA ASP A 67 15.39 7.30 6.47
C ASP A 67 15.44 8.81 6.19
N ARG A 68 15.54 9.23 4.92
CA ARG A 68 15.51 10.63 4.50
C ARG A 68 14.19 11.31 4.88
N SER A 69 13.07 10.65 4.61
CA SER A 69 11.74 11.13 4.96
C SER A 69 11.60 11.31 6.48
N MET A 70 11.99 10.32 7.25
CA MET A 70 11.92 10.36 8.71
C MET A 70 12.86 11.45 9.29
N ALA A 71 14.04 11.62 8.71
CA ALA A 71 14.99 12.68 9.12
C ALA A 71 14.40 14.09 8.90
N MET A 72 13.51 14.28 7.93
CA MET A 72 12.77 15.52 7.71
C MET A 72 11.54 15.69 8.63
N GLY A 73 11.24 14.71 9.48
CA GLY A 73 10.14 14.75 10.44
C GLY A 73 8.82 14.18 9.92
N PHE A 74 8.82 13.56 8.76
CA PHE A 74 7.70 12.72 8.31
C PHE A 74 7.80 11.33 8.93
N HIS A 75 6.66 10.65 9.04
CA HIS A 75 6.65 9.30 9.59
C HIS A 75 5.83 8.33 8.75
N GLY A 76 5.63 8.68 7.49
CA GLY A 76 4.92 7.84 6.55
C GLY A 76 4.79 8.46 5.17
N ALA A 77 4.16 7.71 4.27
CA ALA A 77 3.92 8.10 2.88
C ALA A 77 2.55 7.63 2.38
N ARG A 78 2.03 8.33 1.39
CA ARG A 78 1.05 7.80 0.45
C ARG A 78 1.80 7.37 -0.80
N LEU A 79 1.70 6.10 -1.17
CA LEU A 79 2.43 5.47 -2.27
C LEU A 79 1.70 5.73 -3.59
N HIS A 80 1.94 6.92 -4.18
CA HIS A 80 1.12 7.49 -5.24
C HIS A 80 1.27 6.80 -6.58
N GLN A 81 0.15 6.30 -7.14
CA GLN A 81 0.02 5.74 -8.49
C GLN A 81 0.99 4.59 -8.80
N LYS A 82 1.43 3.87 -7.77
CA LYS A 82 2.39 2.77 -7.92
C LYS A 82 2.18 1.72 -6.85
N VAL A 83 2.15 0.46 -7.27
CA VAL A 83 2.30 -0.69 -6.37
C VAL A 83 3.77 -0.84 -6.02
N PHE A 84 4.12 -0.52 -4.78
CA PHE A 84 5.50 -0.57 -4.33
C PHE A 84 5.99 -2.01 -4.15
N GLU A 85 7.30 -2.18 -4.16
CA GLU A 85 7.95 -3.47 -3.96
C GLU A 85 7.68 -3.99 -2.53
N PRO A 86 7.44 -5.30 -2.33
CA PRO A 86 7.28 -5.87 -0.98
C PRO A 86 8.46 -5.58 -0.06
N ARG A 87 9.68 -5.45 -0.62
CA ARG A 87 10.89 -5.09 0.12
C ARG A 87 10.81 -3.69 0.71
N PHE A 88 10.17 -2.73 0.01
CA PHE A 88 9.92 -1.40 0.55
C PHE A 88 8.97 -1.47 1.76
N LEU A 89 7.88 -2.21 1.64
CA LEU A 89 6.92 -2.41 2.73
C LEU A 89 7.59 -3.11 3.93
N TYR A 90 8.47 -4.07 3.69
CA TYR A 90 9.26 -4.68 4.76
C TYR A 90 10.15 -3.67 5.50
N GLU A 91 10.83 -2.78 4.80
CA GLU A 91 11.61 -1.72 5.44
C GLU A 91 10.71 -0.70 6.17
N CYS A 92 9.50 -0.41 5.66
CA CYS A 92 8.50 0.38 6.37
C CYS A 92 8.07 -0.29 7.68
N ASP A 93 7.82 -1.60 7.67
CA ASP A 93 7.46 -2.37 8.87
C ASP A 93 8.54 -2.29 9.94
N LYS A 94 9.81 -2.45 9.54
CA LYS A 94 10.97 -2.36 10.45
C LYS A 94 11.16 -0.98 11.03
N ALA A 95 10.94 0.06 10.23
CA ALA A 95 11.12 1.45 10.63
C ALA A 95 9.93 2.01 11.45
N GLY A 96 8.77 1.35 11.40
CA GLY A 96 7.52 1.93 11.90
C GLY A 96 7.03 3.11 11.05
N TYR A 97 7.35 3.07 9.75
CA TYR A 97 6.97 4.09 8.77
C TYR A 97 5.64 3.73 8.15
N ILE A 98 4.57 4.47 8.50
CA ILE A 98 3.21 4.15 8.09
C ILE A 98 2.95 4.52 6.62
N VAL A 99 2.24 3.66 5.90
CA VAL A 99 1.96 3.88 4.48
C VAL A 99 0.49 3.67 4.12
N TRP A 100 0.05 4.40 3.10
CA TRP A 100 -1.18 4.16 2.37
C TRP A 100 -0.82 3.54 1.02
N GLY A 101 -1.30 2.32 0.78
CA GLY A 101 -1.17 1.65 -0.50
C GLY A 101 -2.07 2.29 -1.56
N GLU A 102 -1.61 2.32 -2.80
CA GLU A 102 -2.35 2.91 -3.90
C GLU A 102 -2.10 2.17 -5.19
N HIS A 103 -3.19 1.81 -5.87
CA HIS A 103 -3.11 1.24 -7.21
C HIS A 103 -3.10 2.34 -8.28
N GLY A 104 -2.31 2.16 -9.34
CA GLY A 104 -2.23 3.12 -10.44
C GLY A 104 -3.51 3.12 -11.28
N ASN A 105 -4.27 4.22 -11.26
CA ASN A 105 -5.52 4.34 -12.01
C ASN A 105 -5.46 5.30 -13.21
N TRP A 106 -4.41 6.07 -13.35
CA TRP A 106 -4.28 6.96 -14.51
C TRP A 106 -4.06 6.16 -15.78
N GLY A 107 -4.85 6.47 -16.80
CA GLY A 107 -4.93 5.70 -18.02
C GLY A 107 -6.13 4.75 -18.10
N ALA A 108 -6.77 4.45 -16.96
CA ALA A 108 -8.03 3.73 -16.97
C ALA A 108 -9.21 4.61 -17.42
N ASP A 109 -10.15 4.05 -18.16
CA ASP A 109 -11.38 4.74 -18.57
C ASP A 109 -12.48 4.54 -17.52
N HIS A 110 -12.64 5.51 -16.63
CA HIS A 110 -13.64 5.49 -15.55
C HIS A 110 -15.08 5.74 -16.04
N THR A 111 -15.30 5.88 -17.34
CA THR A 111 -16.64 6.14 -17.91
C THR A 111 -17.39 4.88 -18.32
N ASN A 112 -16.79 3.71 -18.13
CA ASN A 112 -17.41 2.43 -18.49
C ASN A 112 -16.87 1.27 -17.65
N PHE A 113 -17.57 0.13 -17.67
CA PHE A 113 -17.22 -1.07 -16.92
C PHE A 113 -16.05 -1.89 -17.51
N GLU A 114 -15.60 -1.60 -18.71
CA GLU A 114 -14.55 -2.38 -19.37
C GLU A 114 -13.21 -2.24 -18.62
N SER A 115 -12.95 -1.06 -18.09
CA SER A 115 -11.73 -0.80 -17.30
C SER A 115 -11.66 -1.64 -16.02
N LEU A 116 -12.80 -2.00 -15.43
CA LEU A 116 -12.84 -2.81 -14.20
C LEU A 116 -12.24 -4.20 -14.37
N ARG A 117 -12.27 -4.75 -15.58
CA ARG A 117 -11.84 -6.12 -15.83
C ARG A 117 -10.40 -6.40 -15.41
N TYR A 118 -9.52 -5.43 -15.64
CA TYR A 118 -8.11 -5.54 -15.27
C TYR A 118 -7.85 -4.93 -13.89
N PHE A 119 -8.42 -3.75 -13.65
CA PHE A 119 -8.23 -3.01 -12.42
C PHE A 119 -8.62 -3.81 -11.17
N LEU A 120 -9.76 -4.51 -11.19
CA LEU A 120 -10.20 -5.32 -10.05
C LEU A 120 -9.27 -6.48 -9.76
N LEU A 121 -8.83 -7.20 -10.80
CA LEU A 121 -7.90 -8.32 -10.61
C LEU A 121 -6.57 -7.84 -10.02
N GLU A 122 -6.02 -6.76 -10.55
CA GLU A 122 -4.73 -6.23 -10.10
C GLU A 122 -4.79 -5.70 -8.66
N ILE A 123 -5.84 -4.95 -8.29
CA ILE A 123 -5.98 -4.44 -6.92
C ILE A 123 -6.30 -5.55 -5.91
N GLU A 124 -7.00 -6.61 -6.32
CA GLU A 124 -7.22 -7.79 -5.48
C GLU A 124 -5.89 -8.49 -5.17
N GLU A 125 -5.07 -8.75 -6.18
CA GLU A 125 -3.74 -9.35 -6.04
C GLU A 125 -2.80 -8.47 -5.19
N GLU A 126 -2.85 -7.15 -5.37
CA GLU A 126 -2.09 -6.20 -4.56
C GLU A 126 -2.46 -6.29 -3.07
N ILE A 127 -3.76 -6.25 -2.77
CA ILE A 127 -4.24 -6.33 -1.39
C ILE A 127 -3.91 -7.70 -0.79
N GLU A 128 -4.12 -8.79 -1.52
CA GLU A 128 -3.79 -10.14 -1.06
C GLU A 128 -2.30 -10.29 -0.74
N ARG A 129 -1.43 -9.68 -1.54
CA ARG A 129 0.01 -9.67 -1.29
C ARG A 129 0.40 -8.89 -0.05
N ASP A 130 -0.20 -7.70 0.14
CA ASP A 130 0.36 -6.66 1.02
C ASP A 130 -0.39 -6.45 2.34
N PHE A 131 -1.62 -6.94 2.49
CA PHE A 131 -2.46 -6.60 3.65
C PHE A 131 -1.88 -7.05 5.00
N ASN A 132 -0.93 -7.98 5.01
CA ASN A 132 -0.25 -8.44 6.23
C ASN A 132 0.90 -7.52 6.71
N HIS A 133 1.26 -6.49 5.93
CA HIS A 133 2.26 -5.54 6.36
C HIS A 133 1.70 -4.60 7.45
N PRO A 134 2.25 -4.61 8.67
CA PRO A 134 1.71 -3.79 9.77
C PRO A 134 1.88 -2.28 9.54
N SER A 135 2.79 -1.85 8.68
CA SER A 135 2.95 -0.45 8.28
C SER A 135 1.85 0.06 7.34
N LEU A 136 1.21 -0.85 6.59
CA LEU A 136 0.15 -0.51 5.66
C LEU A 136 -1.15 -0.24 6.43
N ILE A 137 -1.57 1.02 6.51
CA ILE A 137 -2.69 1.46 7.35
C ILE A 137 -3.97 1.80 6.58
N GLY A 138 -3.93 1.74 5.28
CA GLY A 138 -5.10 2.01 4.44
C GLY A 138 -4.77 1.95 2.96
N TRP A 139 -5.83 2.04 2.16
CA TRP A 139 -5.78 1.95 0.71
C TRP A 139 -6.38 3.19 0.06
N CYS A 140 -5.74 3.67 -0.99
CA CYS A 140 -6.25 4.69 -1.88
C CYS A 140 -6.52 4.05 -3.25
N PRO A 141 -7.72 3.51 -3.50
CA PRO A 141 -7.99 2.76 -4.72
C PRO A 141 -8.01 3.62 -5.98
N TYR A 142 -8.21 4.93 -5.82
CA TYR A 142 -8.15 5.89 -6.91
C TYR A 142 -7.47 7.18 -6.46
N ASN A 143 -6.58 7.68 -7.31
CA ASN A 143 -6.11 9.05 -7.26
C ASN A 143 -6.70 9.83 -8.42
N GLU A 144 -7.58 10.78 -8.13
CA GLU A 144 -8.23 11.62 -9.13
C GLU A 144 -8.95 10.82 -10.24
N THR A 145 -10.19 11.14 -10.47
CA THR A 145 -10.99 10.57 -11.56
C THR A 145 -11.67 11.70 -12.31
N TRP A 146 -11.92 11.53 -13.60
CA TRP A 146 -12.47 12.55 -14.45
C TRP A 146 -13.25 11.99 -15.63
N ASP A 147 -13.95 12.89 -16.33
CA ASP A 147 -14.65 12.59 -17.57
C ASP A 147 -13.65 12.31 -18.70
N VAL A 148 -13.94 11.38 -19.57
CA VAL A 148 -13.07 10.98 -20.67
C VAL A 148 -13.79 11.21 -22.00
N ASN A 149 -13.17 12.02 -22.89
CA ASN A 149 -13.70 12.29 -24.24
C ASN A 149 -15.18 12.72 -24.25
N GLY A 150 -15.57 13.57 -23.32
CA GLY A 150 -16.95 14.08 -23.21
C GLY A 150 -17.95 13.10 -22.58
N ARG A 151 -17.54 11.91 -22.19
CA ARG A 151 -18.33 10.99 -21.39
C ARG A 151 -18.05 11.23 -19.90
N LYS A 152 -19.09 11.30 -19.12
CA LYS A 152 -18.95 11.43 -17.66
C LYS A 152 -18.40 10.15 -17.05
N GLN A 153 -17.58 10.31 -16.02
CA GLN A 153 -17.21 9.17 -15.19
C GLN A 153 -18.46 8.45 -14.67
N ASP A 154 -18.36 7.15 -14.57
CA ASP A 154 -19.43 6.31 -14.04
C ASP A 154 -19.21 6.06 -12.54
N ASP A 155 -20.04 6.66 -11.71
CA ASP A 155 -19.95 6.53 -10.26
C ASP A 155 -20.10 5.08 -9.78
N ASP A 156 -20.75 4.22 -10.54
CA ASP A 156 -20.91 2.81 -10.16
C ASP A 156 -19.60 2.04 -10.39
N VAL A 157 -18.82 2.40 -11.41
CA VAL A 157 -17.44 1.90 -11.60
C VAL A 157 -16.61 2.18 -10.35
N LEU A 158 -16.62 3.43 -9.88
CA LEU A 158 -15.85 3.84 -8.69
C LEU A 158 -16.34 3.14 -7.42
N LYS A 159 -17.65 3.04 -7.23
CA LYS A 159 -18.24 2.38 -6.06
C LYS A 159 -17.95 0.87 -6.01
N ILE A 160 -17.88 0.20 -7.16
CA ILE A 160 -17.54 -1.22 -7.22
C ILE A 160 -16.12 -1.42 -6.67
N VAL A 161 -15.14 -0.68 -7.17
CA VAL A 161 -13.75 -0.79 -6.69
C VAL A 161 -13.66 -0.47 -5.19
N TYR A 162 -14.26 0.64 -4.74
CA TYR A 162 -14.28 0.99 -3.32
C TYR A 162 -14.83 -0.14 -2.45
N ARG A 163 -15.97 -0.74 -2.86
CA ARG A 163 -16.59 -1.84 -2.10
C ARG A 163 -15.75 -3.10 -2.12
N THR A 164 -15.10 -3.40 -3.25
CA THR A 164 -14.18 -4.55 -3.36
C THR A 164 -13.03 -4.38 -2.36
N VAL A 165 -12.34 -3.24 -2.37
CA VAL A 165 -11.26 -2.96 -1.41
C VAL A 165 -11.73 -3.08 0.04
N LYS A 166 -12.88 -2.49 0.38
CA LYS A 166 -13.47 -2.58 1.74
C LYS A 166 -13.89 -3.99 2.16
N ASN A 167 -14.15 -4.88 1.21
CA ASN A 167 -14.48 -6.28 1.51
C ASN A 167 -13.23 -7.14 1.66
N LEU A 168 -12.16 -6.83 0.94
CA LEU A 168 -10.90 -7.57 1.00
C LEU A 168 -10.11 -7.21 2.26
N ASP A 169 -10.00 -5.93 2.56
CA ASP A 169 -9.36 -5.46 3.78
C ASP A 169 -10.38 -4.72 4.66
N LYS A 170 -10.62 -5.29 5.84
CA LYS A 170 -11.60 -4.79 6.83
C LYS A 170 -10.96 -4.07 8.00
N THR A 171 -9.65 -3.92 7.98
CA THR A 171 -8.87 -3.23 9.03
C THR A 171 -8.92 -1.71 8.93
#